data_fdf33011d001ac11616a9d66e6e89f0e
#
_entry.id   fdf33011d001ac11616a9d66e6e89f0e
#
_cell.length_a   1.000
_cell.length_b   1.000
_cell.length_c   1.000
_cell.angle_alpha   90.00
_cell.angle_beta   90.00
_cell.angle_gamma   90.00
#
_symmetry.space_group_name_H-M   'P 1'
#
loop_
_entity.id
_entity.type
_entity.pdbx_description
1 polymer ?
#
loop_
_entity_poly.entity_id
_entity_poly.type
_entity_poly.pdbx_seq_one_letter_code
_entity_poly.pdbx_strand_id
1 'polypeptide(L)'
;MKSIFHLFLANARMFLRVRQEIFWVLVLPIFLLVLLGIVLKDVAGIGSMRPEDIHFPVGVVDKDNSPLTRSFIQNLKSSPEFAITELSEQDALEQAKDADLRLVVIFPAGFERALKESNAQIEVVTDARALALTEMAFNILRQKDEELLSIGPYKKPPLTYKRTEIKTVEEFFDFIDFLIPGIIAMAVMPSCIFSLAPTIVRLREQGVMRRLWATPLSTFTFVASHVLFRLSLALLQTVLILLVSFSLFKPNLALPPLPLLVLVVFGNLLGSAISFAIAGVAKTPEVASTIANVVVLPMLMLCGIFLPLEIMPRKVIPLIHMLPLTHLSEGLRHVMNMQVSLIDLWPSGLVLLLYLIGLFIFSVVTFKWDKSVTMSGH
;
A
#
# COMPACT_ATOMS: atom_id res chain seq x y z
N MET A 1 -20.80 -30.75 -10.81
CA MET A 1 -20.51 -30.34 -9.42
C MET A 1 -19.65 -31.35 -8.66
N LYS A 2 -19.94 -32.66 -8.67
CA LYS A 2 -19.13 -33.68 -7.95
C LYS A 2 -17.64 -33.66 -8.37
N SER A 3 -17.35 -33.54 -9.66
CA SER A 3 -15.96 -33.53 -10.17
C SER A 3 -15.13 -32.32 -9.72
N ILE A 4 -15.73 -31.12 -9.64
CA ILE A 4 -15.07 -29.91 -9.12
C ILE A 4 -14.70 -30.13 -7.65
N PHE A 5 -15.61 -30.69 -6.85
CA PHE A 5 -15.36 -30.93 -5.43
C PHE A 5 -14.26 -31.97 -5.20
N HIS A 6 -14.20 -33.06 -6.00
CA HIS A 6 -13.11 -34.04 -5.88
C HIS A 6 -11.74 -33.44 -6.25
N LEU A 7 -11.67 -32.63 -7.30
CA LEU A 7 -10.44 -31.93 -7.68
C LEU A 7 -10.05 -30.88 -6.65
N PHE A 8 -11.01 -30.15 -6.08
CA PHE A 8 -10.77 -29.23 -4.96
C PHE A 8 -10.15 -29.96 -3.76
N LEU A 9 -10.71 -31.11 -3.39
CA LEU A 9 -10.18 -31.91 -2.28
C LEU A 9 -8.77 -32.46 -2.58
N ALA A 10 -8.52 -32.83 -3.83
CA ALA A 10 -7.19 -33.26 -4.26
C ALA A 10 -6.17 -32.12 -4.14
N ASN A 11 -6.52 -30.90 -4.56
CA ASN A 11 -5.69 -29.72 -4.41
C ASN A 11 -5.43 -29.39 -2.92
N ALA A 12 -6.44 -29.50 -2.07
CA ALA A 12 -6.28 -29.30 -0.63
C ALA A 12 -5.32 -30.33 -0.02
N ARG A 13 -5.45 -31.60 -0.39
CA ARG A 13 -4.54 -32.67 0.08
C ARG A 13 -3.11 -32.47 -0.42
N MET A 14 -2.91 -32.02 -1.67
CA MET A 14 -1.60 -31.70 -2.21
C MET A 14 -0.96 -30.55 -1.43
N PHE A 15 -1.69 -29.48 -1.21
CA PHE A 15 -1.23 -28.33 -0.44
C PHE A 15 -0.80 -28.70 0.99
N LEU A 16 -1.65 -29.48 1.71
CA LEU A 16 -1.37 -29.88 3.10
C LEU A 16 -0.15 -30.82 3.23
N ARG A 17 0.24 -31.52 2.14
CA ARG A 17 1.44 -32.37 2.15
C ARG A 17 2.74 -31.59 1.95
N VAL A 18 2.69 -30.36 1.41
CA VAL A 18 3.87 -29.55 1.15
C VAL A 18 4.02 -28.50 2.25
N ARG A 19 4.72 -28.88 3.33
CA ARG A 19 4.92 -27.98 4.51
C ARG A 19 5.52 -26.63 4.15
N GLN A 20 6.42 -26.61 3.15
CA GLN A 20 7.03 -25.39 2.67
C GLN A 20 6.00 -24.43 2.06
N GLU A 21 5.03 -24.95 1.32
CA GLU A 21 3.97 -24.14 0.71
C GLU A 21 3.05 -23.53 1.79
N ILE A 22 2.73 -24.30 2.83
CA ILE A 22 1.96 -23.81 3.98
C ILE A 22 2.67 -22.63 4.66
N PHE A 23 3.99 -22.76 4.86
CA PHE A 23 4.78 -21.69 5.47
C PHE A 23 4.73 -20.40 4.64
N TRP A 24 5.04 -20.48 3.33
CA TRP A 24 5.09 -19.32 2.46
C TRP A 24 3.70 -18.68 2.26
N VAL A 25 2.66 -19.47 2.22
CA VAL A 25 1.29 -19.00 1.97
C VAL A 25 0.63 -18.47 3.24
N LEU A 26 0.69 -19.17 4.35
CA LEU A 26 -0.06 -18.82 5.56
C LEU A 26 0.79 -18.11 6.61
N VAL A 27 2.01 -18.59 6.86
CA VAL A 27 2.82 -18.09 7.98
C VAL A 27 3.53 -16.79 7.62
N LEU A 28 4.09 -16.69 6.42
CA LEU A 28 4.89 -15.54 6.02
C LEU A 28 4.12 -14.20 6.05
N PRO A 29 2.89 -14.08 5.51
CA PRO A 29 2.15 -12.82 5.58
C PRO A 29 1.85 -12.40 7.01
N ILE A 30 1.47 -13.36 7.86
CA ILE A 30 1.22 -13.10 9.29
C ILE A 30 2.51 -12.71 10.00
N PHE A 31 3.60 -13.40 9.73
CA PHE A 31 4.92 -13.07 10.29
C PHE A 31 5.36 -11.66 9.88
N LEU A 32 5.20 -11.30 8.61
CA LEU A 32 5.52 -9.94 8.13
C LEU A 32 4.62 -8.89 8.77
N LEU A 33 3.32 -9.15 8.92
CA LEU A 33 2.42 -8.26 9.63
C LEU A 33 2.89 -8.00 11.06
N VAL A 34 3.20 -9.06 11.79
CA VAL A 34 3.63 -8.95 13.20
C VAL A 34 5.01 -8.29 13.29
N LEU A 35 5.96 -8.71 12.46
CA LEU A 35 7.31 -8.16 12.44
C LEU A 35 7.30 -6.67 12.10
N LEU A 36 6.67 -6.31 10.96
CA LEU A 36 6.61 -4.91 10.52
C LEU A 36 5.73 -4.07 11.43
N GLY A 37 4.63 -4.63 11.92
CA GLY A 37 3.76 -3.95 12.88
C GLY A 37 4.47 -3.61 14.20
N ILE A 38 5.31 -4.50 14.72
CA ILE A 38 6.10 -4.22 15.94
C ILE A 38 7.25 -3.26 15.62
N VAL A 39 8.07 -3.60 14.61
CA VAL A 39 9.27 -2.81 14.29
C VAL A 39 8.93 -1.39 13.85
N LEU A 40 7.91 -1.24 12.99
CA LEU A 40 7.57 0.06 12.43
C LEU A 40 6.61 0.86 13.31
N LYS A 41 5.92 0.25 14.26
CA LYS A 41 5.16 0.98 15.28
C LYS A 41 6.08 1.90 16.10
N ASP A 42 7.28 1.43 16.46
CA ASP A 42 8.27 2.23 17.18
C ASP A 42 9.08 3.15 16.23
N VAL A 43 9.24 2.73 14.96
CA VAL A 43 9.93 3.49 13.90
C VAL A 43 9.00 4.50 13.22
N ALA A 44 7.68 4.37 13.33
CA ALA A 44 6.72 5.42 12.95
C ALA A 44 6.77 6.64 13.89
N GLY A 45 7.40 6.50 15.07
CA GLY A 45 8.10 7.61 15.70
C GLY A 45 9.43 7.82 14.99
N ILE A 46 9.43 8.25 13.74
CA ILE A 46 10.55 8.40 12.80
C ILE A 46 11.74 9.13 13.44
N GLY A 47 12.37 8.48 14.42
CA GLY A 47 13.54 8.97 15.11
C GLY A 47 14.87 8.67 14.42
N SER A 48 14.88 8.05 13.25
CA SER A 48 16.11 7.61 12.59
C SER A 48 16.38 8.16 11.18
N MET A 49 15.45 8.89 10.58
CA MET A 49 15.80 9.72 9.42
C MET A 49 16.52 10.97 9.95
N ARG A 50 17.78 11.17 9.56
CA ARG A 50 18.47 12.41 9.90
C ARG A 50 17.72 13.56 9.26
N PRO A 51 17.41 14.63 10.01
CA PRO A 51 16.72 15.81 9.47
C PRO A 51 17.41 16.38 8.22
N GLU A 52 18.71 16.18 8.11
CA GLU A 52 19.59 16.67 7.05
C GLU A 52 19.27 16.11 5.65
N ASP A 53 18.61 14.95 5.58
CA ASP A 53 18.28 14.25 4.32
C ASP A 53 16.86 14.55 3.81
N ILE A 54 16.05 15.31 4.56
CA ILE A 54 14.63 15.53 4.24
C ILE A 54 14.38 17.03 4.06
N HIS A 55 13.91 17.42 2.89
CA HIS A 55 13.44 18.78 2.62
C HIS A 55 11.91 18.80 2.74
N PHE A 56 11.40 19.36 3.87
CA PHE A 56 9.96 19.51 4.07
C PHE A 56 9.42 20.70 3.28
N PRO A 57 8.44 20.52 2.37
CA PRO A 57 7.75 21.65 1.73
C PRO A 57 6.85 22.33 2.77
N VAL A 58 7.20 23.55 3.16
CA VAL A 58 6.49 24.35 4.16
C VAL A 58 6.03 25.65 3.53
N GLY A 59 4.71 25.91 3.61
CA GLY A 59 4.12 27.20 3.28
C GLY A 59 4.20 28.16 4.47
N VAL A 60 4.58 29.39 4.21
CA VAL A 60 4.59 30.45 5.24
C VAL A 60 3.68 31.57 4.81
N VAL A 61 2.77 31.97 5.70
CA VAL A 61 1.86 33.10 5.55
C VAL A 61 2.18 34.13 6.63
N ASP A 62 2.71 35.30 6.21
CA ASP A 62 3.01 36.39 7.11
C ASP A 62 1.91 37.47 7.04
N LYS A 63 1.03 37.53 8.05
CA LYS A 63 -0.01 38.58 8.20
C LYS A 63 0.47 39.75 9.03
N ASP A 64 1.60 39.61 9.75
CA ASP A 64 2.13 40.66 10.63
C ASP A 64 3.08 41.63 9.89
N ASN A 65 3.81 41.10 8.90
CA ASN A 65 4.78 41.87 8.10
C ASN A 65 5.81 42.66 8.94
N SER A 66 6.05 42.24 10.18
CA SER A 66 6.99 42.91 11.10
C SER A 66 8.45 42.55 10.78
N PRO A 67 9.44 43.37 11.24
CA PRO A 67 10.85 42.99 11.14
C PRO A 67 11.15 41.66 11.83
N LEU A 68 10.40 41.33 12.88
CA LEU A 68 10.57 40.10 13.64
C LEU A 68 10.12 38.87 12.83
N THR A 69 8.90 38.90 12.24
CA THR A 69 8.41 37.79 11.42
C THR A 69 9.29 37.53 10.21
N ARG A 70 9.83 38.59 9.59
CA ARG A 70 10.80 38.46 8.49
C ARG A 70 12.09 37.78 8.94
N SER A 71 12.57 38.06 10.16
CA SER A 71 13.75 37.38 10.73
C SER A 71 13.47 35.90 10.97
N PHE A 72 12.28 35.54 11.45
CA PHE A 72 11.84 34.15 11.60
C PHE A 72 11.80 33.43 10.26
N ILE A 73 11.17 34.03 9.26
CA ILE A 73 11.08 33.45 7.91
C ILE A 73 12.47 33.28 7.28
N GLN A 74 13.35 34.25 7.47
CA GLN A 74 14.71 34.20 6.93
C GLN A 74 15.54 33.09 7.60
N ASN A 75 15.37 32.87 8.89
CA ASN A 75 16.04 31.79 9.60
C ASN A 75 15.48 30.43 9.15
N LEU A 76 14.16 30.28 9.03
CA LEU A 76 13.58 29.08 8.48
C LEU A 76 14.06 28.77 7.05
N LYS A 77 14.21 29.80 6.20
CA LYS A 77 14.76 29.65 4.85
C LYS A 77 16.23 29.22 4.82
N SER A 78 17.00 29.61 5.84
CA SER A 78 18.42 29.21 5.95
C SER A 78 18.59 27.79 6.48
N SER A 79 17.52 27.17 6.96
CA SER A 79 17.54 25.80 7.46
C SER A 79 17.45 24.80 6.30
N PRO A 80 18.40 23.86 6.16
CA PRO A 80 18.43 22.93 5.05
C PRO A 80 17.26 21.92 5.07
N GLU A 81 16.61 21.78 6.24
CA GLU A 81 15.51 20.84 6.45
C GLU A 81 14.18 21.31 5.82
N PHE A 82 14.05 22.63 5.52
CA PHE A 82 12.80 23.19 5.03
C PHE A 82 12.93 23.77 3.62
N ALA A 83 11.98 23.39 2.75
CA ALA A 83 11.75 24.07 1.48
C ALA A 83 10.63 25.11 1.67
N ILE A 84 10.99 26.35 2.03
CA ILE A 84 10.04 27.41 2.38
C ILE A 84 9.50 28.10 1.14
N THR A 85 8.16 28.16 1.03
CA THR A 85 7.46 28.96 0.03
C THR A 85 6.55 29.97 0.75
N GLU A 86 6.76 31.27 0.49
CA GLU A 86 5.87 32.32 0.99
C GLU A 86 4.64 32.39 0.08
N LEU A 87 3.44 32.32 0.67
CA LEU A 87 2.18 32.24 -0.05
C LEU A 87 1.12 33.13 0.60
N SER A 88 0.07 33.45 -0.17
CA SER A 88 -1.16 33.96 0.42
C SER A 88 -1.85 32.89 1.24
N GLU A 89 -2.71 33.28 2.19
CA GLU A 89 -3.42 32.32 3.02
C GLU A 89 -4.29 31.36 2.19
N GLN A 90 -4.94 31.87 1.15
CA GLN A 90 -5.80 31.06 0.27
C GLN A 90 -4.98 30.04 -0.50
N ASP A 91 -3.88 30.47 -1.13
CA ASP A 91 -3.00 29.57 -1.89
C ASP A 91 -2.33 28.53 -0.99
N ALA A 92 -1.91 28.94 0.22
CA ALA A 92 -1.28 28.02 1.18
C ALA A 92 -2.25 26.92 1.64
N LEU A 93 -3.52 27.30 1.92
CA LEU A 93 -4.54 26.33 2.33
C LEU A 93 -4.97 25.42 1.16
N GLU A 94 -5.01 25.93 -0.07
CA GLU A 94 -5.31 25.14 -1.26
C GLU A 94 -4.19 24.14 -1.54
N GLN A 95 -2.93 24.58 -1.57
CA GLN A 95 -1.77 23.69 -1.76
C GLN A 95 -1.61 22.67 -0.61
N ALA A 96 -2.02 23.02 0.62
CA ALA A 96 -2.04 22.07 1.72
C ALA A 96 -3.13 21.01 1.55
N LYS A 97 -4.31 21.35 1.00
CA LYS A 97 -5.36 20.38 0.63
C LYS A 97 -4.90 19.44 -0.47
N ASP A 98 -4.13 19.94 -1.44
CA ASP A 98 -3.62 19.16 -2.58
C ASP A 98 -2.35 18.36 -2.23
N ALA A 99 -1.91 18.37 -0.95
CA ALA A 99 -0.71 17.71 -0.45
C ALA A 99 0.62 18.20 -1.04
N ASP A 100 0.64 19.36 -1.68
CA ASP A 100 1.87 19.98 -2.16
C ASP A 100 2.69 20.59 -1.02
N LEU A 101 2.02 20.98 0.08
CA LEU A 101 2.63 21.44 1.32
C LEU A 101 2.34 20.48 2.47
N ARG A 102 3.34 20.19 3.30
CA ARG A 102 3.22 19.34 4.49
C ARG A 102 2.85 20.10 5.75
N LEU A 103 3.27 21.36 5.80
CA LEU A 103 3.09 22.23 6.93
C LEU A 103 2.82 23.65 6.42
N VAL A 104 1.85 24.35 6.99
CA VAL A 104 1.64 25.77 6.74
C VAL A 104 1.77 26.50 8.07
N VAL A 105 2.68 27.45 8.13
CA VAL A 105 2.92 28.30 9.30
C VAL A 105 2.32 29.66 9.03
N ILE A 106 1.38 30.08 9.86
CA ILE A 106 0.69 31.37 9.74
C ILE A 106 1.06 32.24 10.92
N PHE A 107 1.72 33.35 10.64
CA PHE A 107 1.97 34.43 11.62
C PHE A 107 0.78 35.38 11.62
N PRO A 108 -0.01 35.46 12.70
CA PRO A 108 -1.19 36.33 12.75
C PRO A 108 -0.79 37.80 12.82
N ALA A 109 -1.69 38.70 12.41
CA ALA A 109 -1.48 40.11 12.53
C ALA A 109 -1.30 40.51 14.00
N GLY A 110 -0.32 41.37 14.31
CA GLY A 110 0.01 41.79 15.70
C GLY A 110 0.88 40.78 16.46
N PHE A 111 1.51 39.78 15.74
CA PHE A 111 2.36 38.76 16.35
C PHE A 111 3.53 39.36 17.16
N GLU A 112 4.21 40.40 16.66
CA GLU A 112 5.31 41.05 17.38
C GLU A 112 4.84 41.70 18.69
N ARG A 113 3.65 42.32 18.70
CA ARG A 113 3.06 42.88 19.91
C ARG A 113 2.70 41.78 20.91
N ALA A 114 2.03 40.74 20.45
CA ALA A 114 1.63 39.59 21.27
C ALA A 114 2.85 38.88 21.89
N LEU A 115 3.97 38.86 21.19
CA LEU A 115 5.22 38.27 21.70
C LEU A 115 5.80 39.09 22.84
N LYS A 116 5.71 40.43 22.76
CA LYS A 116 6.13 41.35 23.85
C LYS A 116 5.25 41.19 25.09
N GLU A 117 3.97 40.86 24.91
CA GLU A 117 2.99 40.63 25.98
C GLU A 117 2.99 39.17 26.49
N SER A 118 3.91 38.33 26.04
CA SER A 118 4.03 36.89 26.38
C SER A 118 2.78 36.08 26.05
N ASN A 119 2.02 36.47 25.04
CA ASN A 119 0.80 35.80 24.57
C ASN A 119 0.80 35.57 23.04
N ALA A 120 1.98 35.30 22.47
CA ALA A 120 2.10 35.06 21.04
C ALA A 120 1.62 33.65 20.68
N GLN A 121 0.80 33.57 19.63
CA GLN A 121 0.34 32.30 19.04
C GLN A 121 0.78 32.25 17.59
N ILE A 122 1.34 31.11 17.20
CA ILE A 122 1.58 30.75 15.80
C ILE A 122 0.50 29.73 15.42
N GLU A 123 -0.20 29.99 14.34
CA GLU A 123 -1.14 29.01 13.81
C GLU A 123 -0.40 28.08 12.85
N VAL A 124 -0.46 26.79 13.11
CA VAL A 124 0.20 25.78 12.30
C VAL A 124 -0.87 24.87 11.72
N VAL A 125 -1.00 24.91 10.40
CA VAL A 125 -1.90 24.04 9.67
C VAL A 125 -1.10 22.84 9.18
N THR A 126 -1.56 21.65 9.54
CA THR A 126 -0.85 20.40 9.30
C THR A 126 -1.66 19.48 8.39
N ASP A 127 -0.96 18.74 7.53
CA ASP A 127 -1.57 17.68 6.73
C ASP A 127 -1.69 16.40 7.57
N ALA A 128 -2.94 15.97 7.85
CA ALA A 128 -3.21 14.78 8.64
C ALA A 128 -2.77 13.47 7.93
N ARG A 129 -2.56 13.49 6.61
CA ARG A 129 -2.20 12.31 5.80
C ARG A 129 -0.76 11.82 6.03
N ALA A 130 0.12 12.68 6.50
CA ALA A 130 1.53 12.36 6.72
C ALA A 130 1.95 12.67 8.16
N LEU A 131 1.18 12.16 9.13
CA LEU A 131 1.29 12.53 10.54
C LEU A 131 2.73 12.46 11.06
N ALA A 132 3.45 11.39 10.77
CA ALA A 132 4.81 11.19 11.26
C ALA A 132 5.81 12.21 10.67
N LEU A 133 5.73 12.50 9.37
CA LEU A 133 6.56 13.52 8.73
C LEU A 133 6.16 14.92 9.17
N THR A 134 4.88 15.16 9.38
CA THR A 134 4.32 16.42 9.87
C THR A 134 4.73 16.66 11.32
N GLU A 135 4.70 15.66 12.19
CA GLU A 135 5.20 15.75 13.57
C GLU A 135 6.70 16.03 13.61
N MET A 136 7.47 15.40 12.73
CA MET A 136 8.90 15.67 12.63
C MET A 136 9.17 17.10 12.19
N ALA A 137 8.50 17.58 11.13
CA ALA A 137 8.61 18.96 10.67
C ALA A 137 8.20 19.96 11.75
N PHE A 138 7.11 19.66 12.48
CA PHE A 138 6.64 20.49 13.59
C PHE A 138 7.62 20.54 14.76
N ASN A 139 8.25 19.40 15.12
CA ASN A 139 9.24 19.37 16.19
C ASN A 139 10.51 20.14 15.80
N ILE A 140 10.95 20.04 14.55
CA ILE A 140 12.09 20.82 14.05
C ILE A 140 11.75 22.32 14.04
N LEU A 141 10.56 22.71 13.59
CA LEU A 141 10.06 24.07 13.62
C LEU A 141 10.11 24.65 15.05
N ARG A 142 9.55 23.91 16.01
CA ARG A 142 9.54 24.28 17.41
C ARG A 142 10.94 24.45 18.01
N GLN A 143 11.86 23.56 17.67
CA GLN A 143 13.25 23.67 18.13
C GLN A 143 13.94 24.91 17.56
N LYS A 144 13.71 25.23 16.28
CA LYS A 144 14.27 26.44 15.62
C LYS A 144 13.68 27.73 16.21
N ASP A 145 12.39 27.75 16.52
CA ASP A 145 11.74 28.90 17.14
C ASP A 145 12.27 29.12 18.57
N GLU A 146 12.50 28.05 19.34
CA GLU A 146 13.10 28.14 20.69
C GLU A 146 14.55 28.64 20.61
N GLU A 147 15.32 28.24 19.61
CA GLU A 147 16.69 28.70 19.38
C GLU A 147 16.73 30.20 19.06
N LEU A 148 15.87 30.66 18.15
CA LEU A 148 15.75 32.08 17.79
C LEU A 148 15.38 32.99 18.97
N LEU A 149 14.41 32.57 19.76
CA LEU A 149 13.97 33.29 20.93
C LEU A 149 15.04 33.34 22.05
N SER A 150 15.94 32.36 22.09
CA SER A 150 17.03 32.31 23.07
C SER A 150 18.12 33.33 22.78
N ILE A 151 18.29 33.75 21.52
CA ILE A 151 19.36 34.69 21.06
C ILE A 151 18.84 36.15 21.12
N GLY A 152 17.52 36.38 21.13
CA GLY A 152 16.89 37.70 21.11
C GLY A 152 16.73 38.37 22.50
N PRO A 153 16.34 39.65 22.52
CA PRO A 153 16.08 40.39 23.77
C PRO A 153 14.85 39.88 24.53
N TYR A 154 14.12 38.92 23.98
CA TYR A 154 12.91 38.37 24.54
C TYR A 154 13.24 37.22 25.48
N LYS A 155 13.11 37.43 26.81
CA LYS A 155 13.22 36.34 27.79
C LYS A 155 12.06 35.35 27.60
N LYS A 156 12.34 34.24 26.84
CA LYS A 156 11.49 33.03 26.70
C LYS A 156 9.99 33.26 26.94
N PRO A 157 9.25 34.00 26.12
CA PRO A 157 7.79 33.88 26.18
C PRO A 157 7.43 32.48 25.67
N PRO A 158 6.53 31.74 26.29
CA PRO A 158 6.03 30.50 25.75
C PRO A 158 5.28 30.82 24.47
N LEU A 159 5.86 30.44 23.31
CA LEU A 159 5.12 30.42 22.07
C LEU A 159 4.04 29.36 22.18
N THR A 160 2.81 29.76 22.00
CA THR A 160 1.68 28.83 21.96
C THR A 160 1.40 28.53 20.49
N TYR A 161 1.43 27.25 20.16
CA TYR A 161 1.10 26.80 18.81
C TYR A 161 -0.38 26.40 18.78
N LYS A 162 -1.16 27.10 18.00
CA LYS A 162 -2.53 26.69 17.69
C LYS A 162 -2.50 25.80 16.48
N ARG A 163 -2.59 24.51 16.70
CA ARG A 163 -2.64 23.53 15.63
C ARG A 163 -4.04 23.45 15.06
N THR A 164 -4.16 23.70 13.77
CA THR A 164 -5.38 23.49 13.00
C THR A 164 -5.09 22.37 12.02
N GLU A 165 -5.74 21.24 12.23
CA GLU A 165 -5.65 20.12 11.27
C GLU A 165 -6.61 20.40 10.13
N ILE A 166 -6.12 20.38 8.91
CA ILE A 166 -6.99 20.28 7.75
C ILE A 166 -7.54 18.86 7.79
N LYS A 167 -8.73 18.70 8.33
CA LYS A 167 -9.54 17.51 8.19
C LYS A 167 -9.99 17.42 6.71
N THR A 168 -9.11 16.99 5.85
CA THR A 168 -9.56 16.13 4.77
C THR A 168 -10.08 14.88 5.46
N VAL A 169 -11.19 14.32 5.01
CA VAL A 169 -12.00 13.25 5.64
C VAL A 169 -11.23 11.93 5.92
N GLU A 170 -9.95 12.00 6.22
CA GLU A 170 -9.09 10.86 6.52
C GLU A 170 -8.58 10.97 7.95
N GLU A 171 -9.29 10.26 8.83
CA GLU A 171 -8.89 9.98 10.20
C GLU A 171 -7.44 9.48 10.26
N PHE A 172 -6.75 9.80 11.35
CA PHE A 172 -5.43 9.30 11.74
C PHE A 172 -5.10 7.92 11.20
N PHE A 173 -4.31 7.85 10.12
CA PHE A 173 -3.74 6.59 9.69
C PHE A 173 -2.64 6.18 10.67
N ASP A 174 -2.99 5.32 11.60
CA ASP A 174 -1.98 4.51 12.26
C ASP A 174 -1.27 3.70 11.14
N PHE A 175 0.06 3.65 11.17
CA PHE A 175 0.84 2.86 10.21
C PHE A 175 0.33 1.41 10.11
N ILE A 176 -0.22 0.88 11.18
CA ILE A 176 -0.87 -0.43 11.24
C ILE A 176 -2.09 -0.48 10.32
N ASP A 177 -2.93 0.55 10.34
CA ASP A 177 -4.13 0.63 9.50
C ASP A 177 -3.76 0.72 8.01
N PHE A 178 -2.63 1.36 7.70
CA PHE A 178 -2.05 1.38 6.36
C PHE A 178 -1.49 0.00 5.94
N LEU A 179 -0.82 -0.70 6.86
CA LEU A 179 -0.10 -1.94 6.58
C LEU A 179 -1.04 -3.12 6.35
N ILE A 180 -2.12 -3.25 7.14
CA ILE A 180 -3.01 -4.42 7.11
C ILE A 180 -3.63 -4.66 5.72
N PRO A 181 -4.27 -3.68 5.05
CA PRO A 181 -4.81 -3.88 3.70
C PRO A 181 -3.75 -4.27 2.68
N GLY A 182 -2.55 -3.67 2.81
CA GLY A 182 -1.40 -4.00 1.97
C GLY A 182 -0.94 -5.46 2.15
N ILE A 183 -0.85 -5.94 3.37
CA ILE A 183 -0.50 -7.35 3.67
C ILE A 183 -1.58 -8.30 3.17
N ILE A 184 -2.86 -7.95 3.24
CA ILE A 184 -3.95 -8.74 2.64
C ILE A 184 -3.78 -8.81 1.12
N ALA A 185 -3.49 -7.69 0.44
CA ALA A 185 -3.25 -7.67 -1.00
C ALA A 185 -2.07 -8.59 -1.38
N MET A 186 -0.96 -8.51 -0.61
CA MET A 186 0.22 -9.37 -0.78
C MET A 186 -0.10 -10.84 -0.53
N ALA A 187 -0.91 -11.16 0.47
CA ALA A 187 -1.29 -12.53 0.78
C ALA A 187 -2.18 -13.15 -0.29
N VAL A 188 -3.09 -12.38 -0.89
CA VAL A 188 -4.07 -12.89 -1.84
C VAL A 188 -3.47 -13.11 -3.22
N MET A 189 -2.96 -12.07 -3.87
CA MET A 189 -2.57 -12.15 -5.27
C MET A 189 -1.18 -12.76 -5.48
N PRO A 190 -0.06 -12.30 -4.85
CA PRO A 190 1.26 -12.88 -4.99
C PRO A 190 1.36 -14.34 -4.54
N SER A 191 0.73 -14.71 -3.41
CA SER A 191 0.76 -16.09 -2.95
C SER A 191 0.07 -17.05 -3.93
N CYS A 192 -1.00 -16.59 -4.59
CA CYS A 192 -1.64 -17.34 -5.66
C CYS A 192 -0.66 -17.58 -6.82
N ILE A 193 0.08 -16.54 -7.26
CA ILE A 193 1.02 -16.62 -8.37
C ILE A 193 2.16 -17.59 -8.05
N PHE A 194 2.80 -17.46 -6.89
CA PHE A 194 3.92 -18.30 -6.48
C PHE A 194 3.56 -19.78 -6.33
N SER A 195 2.34 -20.04 -5.93
CA SER A 195 1.89 -21.42 -5.67
C SER A 195 1.25 -22.07 -6.90
N LEU A 196 0.37 -21.36 -7.62
CA LEU A 196 -0.40 -21.96 -8.71
C LEU A 196 0.42 -22.14 -10.00
N ALA A 197 1.25 -21.15 -10.39
CA ALA A 197 1.98 -21.23 -11.65
C ALA A 197 2.94 -22.43 -11.72
N PRO A 198 3.83 -22.69 -10.75
CA PRO A 198 4.68 -23.87 -10.74
C PRO A 198 3.88 -25.18 -10.62
N THR A 199 2.77 -25.17 -9.87
CA THR A 199 1.92 -26.35 -9.69
C THR A 199 1.30 -26.78 -11.01
N ILE A 200 0.75 -25.85 -11.80
CA ILE A 200 0.18 -26.17 -13.12
C ILE A 200 1.23 -26.75 -14.07
N VAL A 201 2.44 -26.16 -14.09
CA VAL A 201 3.53 -26.66 -14.94
C VAL A 201 3.98 -28.05 -14.49
N ARG A 202 4.08 -28.30 -13.19
CA ARG A 202 4.42 -29.62 -12.62
C ARG A 202 3.39 -30.67 -12.98
N LEU A 203 2.09 -30.36 -12.87
CA LEU A 203 1.03 -31.29 -13.30
C LEU A 203 1.10 -31.61 -14.81
N ARG A 204 1.49 -30.65 -15.63
CA ARG A 204 1.72 -30.87 -17.06
C ARG A 204 2.92 -31.76 -17.31
N GLU A 205 4.05 -31.50 -16.65
CA GLU A 205 5.28 -32.27 -16.77
C GLU A 205 5.11 -33.74 -16.36
N GLN A 206 4.37 -33.96 -15.25
CA GLN A 206 4.04 -35.30 -14.74
C GLN A 206 2.99 -36.05 -15.61
N GLY A 207 2.50 -35.42 -16.68
CA GLY A 207 1.51 -36.01 -17.57
C GLY A 207 0.12 -36.17 -16.95
N VAL A 208 -0.13 -35.53 -15.80
CA VAL A 208 -1.45 -35.57 -15.14
C VAL A 208 -2.50 -34.94 -16.04
N MET A 209 -2.17 -33.84 -16.72
CA MET A 209 -3.09 -33.18 -17.64
C MET A 209 -3.50 -34.09 -18.82
N ARG A 210 -2.60 -34.90 -19.38
CA ARG A 210 -2.92 -35.86 -20.44
C ARG A 210 -3.91 -36.93 -19.94
N ARG A 211 -3.69 -37.43 -18.72
CA ARG A 211 -4.60 -38.41 -18.10
C ARG A 211 -5.96 -37.81 -17.80
N LEU A 212 -6.01 -36.55 -17.37
CA LEU A 212 -7.28 -35.83 -17.16
C LEU A 212 -8.01 -35.62 -18.50
N TRP A 213 -7.28 -35.35 -19.58
CA TRP A 213 -7.87 -35.16 -20.91
C TRP A 213 -8.49 -36.45 -21.49
N ALA A 214 -8.00 -37.62 -21.09
CA ALA A 214 -8.61 -38.91 -21.41
C ALA A 214 -9.88 -39.24 -20.63
N THR A 215 -10.25 -38.34 -19.66
CA THR A 215 -11.50 -38.43 -18.88
C THR A 215 -12.53 -37.42 -19.39
N PRO A 216 -13.83 -37.57 -19.11
CA PRO A 216 -14.86 -36.59 -19.51
C PRO A 216 -14.80 -35.32 -18.68
N LEU A 217 -13.64 -34.89 -18.20
CA LEU A 217 -13.43 -33.67 -17.45
C LEU A 217 -13.21 -32.48 -18.38
N SER A 218 -14.05 -31.44 -18.23
CA SER A 218 -13.84 -30.21 -19.00
C SER A 218 -12.68 -29.36 -18.45
N THR A 219 -12.01 -28.63 -19.34
CA THR A 219 -10.99 -27.61 -18.99
C THR A 219 -11.50 -26.67 -17.92
N PHE A 220 -12.75 -26.22 -18.06
CA PHE A 220 -13.38 -25.34 -17.08
C PHE A 220 -13.42 -25.97 -15.69
N THR A 221 -13.76 -27.26 -15.58
CA THR A 221 -13.79 -27.97 -14.28
C THR A 221 -12.42 -27.99 -13.61
N PHE A 222 -11.35 -28.20 -14.39
CA PHE A 222 -9.99 -28.18 -13.90
C PHE A 222 -9.59 -26.78 -13.40
N VAL A 223 -9.75 -25.74 -14.24
CA VAL A 223 -9.41 -24.34 -13.88
C VAL A 223 -10.23 -23.89 -12.68
N ALA A 224 -11.55 -24.09 -12.71
CA ALA A 224 -12.46 -23.69 -11.63
C ALA A 224 -12.09 -24.35 -10.29
N SER A 225 -11.69 -25.63 -10.28
CA SER A 225 -11.29 -26.30 -9.04
C SER A 225 -10.03 -25.70 -8.41
N HIS A 226 -9.04 -25.30 -9.23
CA HIS A 226 -7.84 -24.64 -8.75
C HIS A 226 -8.13 -23.20 -8.26
N VAL A 227 -8.91 -22.44 -9.01
CA VAL A 227 -9.31 -21.05 -8.63
C VAL A 227 -10.12 -21.06 -7.33
N LEU A 228 -11.09 -21.96 -7.19
CA LEU A 228 -11.91 -22.09 -5.97
C LEU A 228 -11.06 -22.51 -4.76
N PHE A 229 -10.10 -23.43 -4.96
CA PHE A 229 -9.20 -23.81 -3.87
C PHE A 229 -8.33 -22.61 -3.44
N ARG A 230 -7.77 -21.85 -4.39
CA ARG A 230 -6.97 -20.65 -4.08
C ARG A 230 -7.83 -19.56 -3.42
N LEU A 231 -9.07 -19.40 -3.86
CA LEU A 231 -10.01 -18.49 -3.23
C LEU A 231 -10.29 -18.86 -1.76
N SER A 232 -10.47 -20.14 -1.48
CA SER A 232 -10.67 -20.60 -0.09
C SER A 232 -9.43 -20.32 0.79
N LEU A 233 -8.22 -20.47 0.24
CA LEU A 233 -6.98 -20.10 0.93
C LEU A 233 -6.87 -18.58 1.12
N ALA A 234 -7.19 -17.79 0.10
CA ALA A 234 -7.16 -16.33 0.18
C ALA A 234 -8.13 -15.80 1.25
N LEU A 235 -9.33 -16.36 1.32
CA LEU A 235 -10.30 -16.04 2.38
C LEU A 235 -9.79 -16.45 3.76
N LEU A 236 -9.22 -17.65 3.89
CA LEU A 236 -8.62 -18.10 5.15
C LEU A 236 -7.48 -17.19 5.59
N GLN A 237 -6.57 -16.82 4.66
CA GLN A 237 -5.48 -15.88 4.92
C GLN A 237 -6.00 -14.52 5.39
N THR A 238 -6.99 -13.96 4.68
CA THR A 238 -7.61 -12.68 5.04
C THR A 238 -8.17 -12.72 6.46
N VAL A 239 -8.93 -13.78 6.80
CA VAL A 239 -9.49 -13.96 8.15
C VAL A 239 -8.39 -14.08 9.20
N LEU A 240 -7.34 -14.87 8.93
CA LEU A 240 -6.23 -15.04 9.88
C LEU A 240 -5.45 -13.72 10.09
N ILE A 241 -5.17 -12.98 9.01
CA ILE A 241 -4.50 -11.67 9.10
C ILE A 241 -5.34 -10.71 9.93
N LEU A 242 -6.66 -10.63 9.71
CA LEU A 242 -7.56 -9.77 10.47
C LEU A 242 -7.63 -10.21 11.95
N LEU A 243 -7.76 -11.49 12.23
CA LEU A 243 -7.79 -11.99 13.61
C LEU A 243 -6.50 -11.62 14.38
N VAL A 244 -5.34 -11.83 13.76
CA VAL A 244 -4.04 -11.45 14.36
C VAL A 244 -3.94 -9.94 14.54
N SER A 245 -4.35 -9.16 13.52
CA SER A 245 -4.33 -7.69 13.57
C SER A 245 -5.15 -7.14 14.73
N PHE A 246 -6.40 -7.56 14.85
CA PHE A 246 -7.30 -7.11 15.92
C PHE A 246 -6.87 -7.60 17.30
N SER A 247 -6.27 -8.79 17.38
CA SER A 247 -5.77 -9.34 18.65
C SER A 247 -4.56 -8.59 19.19
N LEU A 248 -3.61 -8.22 18.32
CA LEU A 248 -2.32 -7.63 18.73
C LEU A 248 -2.30 -6.11 18.67
N PHE A 249 -2.90 -5.51 17.67
CA PHE A 249 -2.73 -4.08 17.37
C PHE A 249 -3.98 -3.24 17.60
N LYS A 250 -5.19 -3.85 17.62
CA LYS A 250 -6.49 -3.16 17.76
C LYS A 250 -6.67 -2.02 16.74
N PRO A 251 -6.51 -2.31 15.43
CA PRO A 251 -6.59 -1.29 14.39
C PRO A 251 -7.98 -0.64 14.33
N ASN A 252 -8.03 0.60 13.86
CA ASN A 252 -9.28 1.33 13.62
C ASN A 252 -9.76 1.12 12.18
N LEU A 253 -10.04 -0.12 11.80
CA LEU A 253 -10.43 -0.49 10.44
C LEU A 253 -11.91 -0.84 10.36
N ALA A 254 -12.57 -0.36 9.32
CA ALA A 254 -13.87 -0.85 8.92
C ALA A 254 -13.74 -2.20 8.18
N LEU A 255 -14.65 -3.10 8.44
CA LEU A 255 -14.69 -4.40 7.79
C LEU A 255 -16.01 -4.61 7.03
N PRO A 256 -16.26 -3.83 5.95
CA PRO A 256 -17.45 -4.03 5.16
C PRO A 256 -17.35 -5.37 4.43
N PRO A 257 -18.22 -6.38 4.76
CA PRO A 257 -17.98 -7.76 4.34
C PRO A 257 -18.08 -7.93 2.82
N LEU A 258 -19.02 -7.26 2.17
CA LEU A 258 -19.21 -7.40 0.73
C LEU A 258 -18.12 -6.74 -0.10
N PRO A 259 -17.73 -5.47 0.11
CA PRO A 259 -16.62 -4.86 -0.60
C PRO A 259 -15.29 -5.60 -0.40
N LEU A 260 -14.99 -6.02 0.82
CA LEU A 260 -13.78 -6.79 1.12
C LEU A 260 -13.76 -8.13 0.38
N LEU A 261 -14.87 -8.87 0.41
CA LEU A 261 -15.02 -10.14 -0.30
C LEU A 261 -14.80 -9.94 -1.81
N VAL A 262 -15.42 -8.93 -2.40
CA VAL A 262 -15.30 -8.63 -3.84
C VAL A 262 -13.84 -8.39 -4.21
N LEU A 263 -13.10 -7.56 -3.47
CA LEU A 263 -11.69 -7.28 -3.73
C LEU A 263 -10.81 -8.52 -3.56
N VAL A 264 -11.03 -9.34 -2.54
CA VAL A 264 -10.32 -10.62 -2.34
C VAL A 264 -10.58 -11.57 -3.51
N VAL A 265 -11.82 -11.66 -3.98
CA VAL A 265 -12.18 -12.46 -5.17
C VAL A 265 -11.46 -11.93 -6.42
N PHE A 266 -11.48 -10.63 -6.67
CA PHE A 266 -10.77 -10.02 -7.79
C PHE A 266 -9.25 -10.25 -7.72
N GLY A 267 -8.63 -10.06 -6.56
CA GLY A 267 -7.21 -10.33 -6.34
C GLY A 267 -6.84 -11.79 -6.61
N ASN A 268 -7.66 -12.73 -6.15
CA ASN A 268 -7.48 -14.15 -6.41
C ASN A 268 -7.66 -14.51 -7.90
N LEU A 269 -8.65 -13.92 -8.58
CA LEU A 269 -8.86 -14.14 -10.01
C LEU A 269 -7.70 -13.61 -10.84
N LEU A 270 -7.19 -12.41 -10.52
CA LEU A 270 -6.02 -11.82 -11.17
C LEU A 270 -4.76 -12.65 -10.93
N GLY A 271 -4.50 -13.06 -9.67
CA GLY A 271 -3.38 -13.94 -9.36
C GLY A 271 -3.46 -15.28 -10.10
N SER A 272 -4.67 -15.84 -10.21
CA SER A 272 -4.91 -17.06 -11.00
C SER A 272 -4.66 -16.83 -12.50
N ALA A 273 -5.16 -15.73 -13.06
CA ALA A 273 -4.97 -15.40 -14.48
C ALA A 273 -3.48 -15.22 -14.82
N ILE A 274 -2.73 -14.49 -13.99
CA ILE A 274 -1.26 -14.37 -14.12
C ILE A 274 -0.59 -15.74 -14.02
N SER A 275 -1.03 -16.58 -13.08
CA SER A 275 -0.47 -17.93 -12.88
C SER A 275 -0.65 -18.80 -14.12
N PHE A 276 -1.84 -18.81 -14.73
CA PHE A 276 -2.10 -19.54 -15.97
C PHE A 276 -1.34 -18.95 -17.15
N ALA A 277 -1.17 -17.64 -17.23
CA ALA A 277 -0.36 -16.99 -18.25
C ALA A 277 1.12 -17.42 -18.15
N ILE A 278 1.69 -17.41 -16.93
CA ILE A 278 3.06 -17.90 -16.67
C ILE A 278 3.17 -19.38 -17.02
N ALA A 279 2.21 -20.21 -16.62
CA ALA A 279 2.19 -21.62 -16.92
C ALA A 279 2.07 -21.92 -18.43
N GLY A 280 1.44 -21.02 -19.20
CA GLY A 280 1.38 -21.11 -20.67
C GLY A 280 2.75 -20.98 -21.33
N VAL A 281 3.63 -20.14 -20.80
CA VAL A 281 4.96 -19.84 -21.34
C VAL A 281 6.04 -20.75 -20.76
N ALA A 282 6.02 -21.00 -19.45
CA ALA A 282 7.03 -21.78 -18.73
C ALA A 282 7.09 -23.25 -19.22
N LYS A 283 8.29 -23.78 -19.34
CA LYS A 283 8.51 -25.18 -19.74
C LYS A 283 8.64 -26.10 -18.53
N THR A 284 9.29 -25.66 -17.47
CA THR A 284 9.50 -26.40 -16.21
C THR A 284 8.97 -25.61 -15.00
N PRO A 285 8.70 -26.25 -13.86
CA PRO A 285 8.25 -25.59 -12.65
C PRO A 285 9.25 -24.54 -12.15
N GLU A 286 10.55 -24.77 -12.32
CA GLU A 286 11.62 -23.85 -11.92
C GLU A 286 11.57 -22.57 -12.76
N VAL A 287 11.37 -22.70 -14.07
CA VAL A 287 11.18 -21.55 -14.96
C VAL A 287 9.91 -20.78 -14.59
N ALA A 288 8.82 -21.49 -14.24
CA ALA A 288 7.60 -20.85 -13.78
C ALA A 288 7.82 -20.03 -12.49
N SER A 289 8.57 -20.61 -11.54
CA SER A 289 8.93 -19.92 -10.29
C SER A 289 9.83 -18.71 -10.56
N THR A 290 10.79 -18.81 -11.48
CA THR A 290 11.66 -17.69 -11.86
C THR A 290 10.86 -16.56 -12.50
N ILE A 291 9.97 -16.86 -13.44
CA ILE A 291 9.10 -15.84 -14.05
C ILE A 291 8.18 -15.21 -12.99
N ALA A 292 7.61 -16.02 -12.08
CA ALA A 292 6.79 -15.52 -10.99
C ALA A 292 7.58 -14.52 -10.11
N ASN A 293 8.83 -14.83 -9.77
CA ASN A 293 9.69 -13.91 -9.01
C ASN A 293 9.95 -12.61 -9.78
N VAL A 294 10.29 -12.69 -11.07
CA VAL A 294 10.55 -11.50 -11.90
C VAL A 294 9.32 -10.59 -12.01
N VAL A 295 8.11 -11.17 -12.03
CA VAL A 295 6.85 -10.40 -12.10
C VAL A 295 6.46 -9.87 -10.73
N VAL A 296 6.49 -10.69 -9.69
CA VAL A 296 5.90 -10.35 -8.39
C VAL A 296 6.83 -9.48 -7.54
N LEU A 297 8.16 -9.69 -7.55
CA LEU A 297 9.06 -8.91 -6.69
C LEU A 297 9.04 -7.40 -7.01
N PRO A 298 9.11 -6.95 -8.27
CA PRO A 298 8.94 -5.54 -8.57
C PRO A 298 7.56 -5.00 -8.17
N MET A 299 6.51 -5.81 -8.36
CA MET A 299 5.15 -5.42 -7.93
C MET A 299 5.09 -5.22 -6.42
N LEU A 300 5.66 -6.11 -5.63
CA LEU A 300 5.68 -5.98 -4.16
C LEU A 300 6.48 -4.76 -3.68
N MET A 301 7.58 -4.43 -4.36
CA MET A 301 8.42 -3.30 -3.98
C MET A 301 7.77 -1.95 -4.33
N LEU A 302 7.05 -1.88 -5.45
CA LEU A 302 6.56 -0.63 -6.02
C LEU A 302 5.08 -0.34 -5.69
N CYS A 303 4.26 -1.36 -5.38
CA CYS A 303 2.81 -1.20 -5.24
C CYS A 303 2.35 -0.47 -3.97
N GLY A 304 3.25 0.15 -3.23
CA GLY A 304 2.89 0.93 -2.04
C GLY A 304 2.44 0.10 -0.83
N ILE A 305 2.71 -1.21 -0.78
CA ILE A 305 2.32 -2.05 0.38
C ILE A 305 3.08 -1.64 1.64
N PHE A 306 4.39 -1.43 1.52
CA PHE A 306 5.27 -1.15 2.63
C PHE A 306 5.52 0.35 2.85
N LEU A 307 5.46 1.13 1.79
CA LEU A 307 5.72 2.56 1.80
C LEU A 307 4.58 3.29 1.08
N PRO A 308 4.05 4.38 1.66
CA PRO A 308 3.05 5.22 1.00
C PRO A 308 3.55 5.73 -0.36
N LEU A 309 2.66 5.80 -1.35
CA LEU A 309 3.02 6.26 -2.71
C LEU A 309 3.44 7.73 -2.73
N GLU A 310 2.98 8.50 -1.75
CA GLU A 310 3.23 9.94 -1.57
C GLU A 310 4.70 10.27 -1.32
N ILE A 311 5.48 9.31 -0.78
CA ILE A 311 6.93 9.48 -0.57
C ILE A 311 7.76 9.04 -1.78
N MET A 312 7.12 8.50 -2.82
CA MET A 312 7.83 8.04 -4.01
C MET A 312 8.06 9.18 -5.02
N PRO A 313 9.17 9.15 -5.79
CA PRO A 313 9.44 10.17 -6.80
C PRO A 313 8.29 10.25 -7.82
N ARG A 314 7.80 11.46 -8.13
CA ARG A 314 6.69 11.70 -9.08
C ARG A 314 6.87 10.99 -10.43
N LYS A 315 8.12 10.79 -10.88
CA LYS A 315 8.44 10.11 -12.15
C LYS A 315 8.10 8.61 -12.15
N VAL A 316 8.05 7.98 -10.99
CA VAL A 316 7.80 6.53 -10.84
C VAL A 316 6.32 6.23 -10.66
N ILE A 317 5.53 7.18 -10.18
CA ILE A 317 4.10 7.03 -9.90
C ILE A 317 3.30 6.48 -11.10
N PRO A 318 3.47 6.96 -12.36
CA PRO A 318 2.74 6.41 -13.50
C PRO A 318 3.04 4.92 -13.74
N LEU A 319 4.28 4.48 -13.50
CA LEU A 319 4.67 3.08 -13.62
C LEU A 319 4.01 2.22 -12.53
N ILE A 320 3.90 2.77 -11.32
CA ILE A 320 3.27 2.11 -10.18
C ILE A 320 1.78 1.87 -10.45
N HIS A 321 1.08 2.86 -10.98
CA HIS A 321 -0.33 2.73 -11.35
C HIS A 321 -0.58 1.80 -12.57
N MET A 322 0.48 1.36 -13.27
CA MET A 322 0.36 0.26 -14.23
C MET A 322 0.34 -1.12 -13.59
N LEU A 323 0.59 -1.25 -12.28
CA LEU A 323 0.65 -2.54 -11.62
C LEU A 323 -0.72 -2.94 -11.06
N PRO A 324 -1.24 -4.14 -11.37
CA PRO A 324 -2.56 -4.55 -10.88
C PRO A 324 -2.60 -4.72 -9.35
N LEU A 325 -1.47 -5.02 -8.72
CA LEU A 325 -1.36 -5.15 -7.27
C LEU A 325 -1.53 -3.78 -6.56
N THR A 326 -1.13 -2.69 -7.19
CA THR A 326 -1.34 -1.32 -6.68
C THR A 326 -2.84 -1.04 -6.53
N HIS A 327 -3.61 -1.25 -7.59
CA HIS A 327 -5.07 -1.03 -7.55
C HIS A 327 -5.78 -1.93 -6.53
N LEU A 328 -5.29 -3.17 -6.34
CA LEU A 328 -5.83 -4.06 -5.32
C LEU A 328 -5.53 -3.54 -3.91
N SER A 329 -4.28 -3.12 -3.65
CA SER A 329 -3.88 -2.63 -2.33
C SER A 329 -4.55 -1.30 -1.98
N GLU A 330 -4.65 -0.37 -2.93
CA GLU A 330 -5.39 0.89 -2.77
C GLU A 330 -6.89 0.64 -2.56
N GLY A 331 -7.49 -0.22 -3.38
CA GLY A 331 -8.90 -0.59 -3.23
C GLY A 331 -9.22 -1.15 -1.84
N LEU A 332 -8.37 -2.04 -1.33
CA LEU A 332 -8.50 -2.58 0.03
C LEU A 332 -8.36 -1.49 1.09
N ARG A 333 -7.41 -0.55 0.92
CA ARG A 333 -7.25 0.59 1.83
C ARG A 333 -8.47 1.50 1.83
N HIS A 334 -8.96 1.90 0.66
CA HIS A 334 -10.16 2.75 0.56
C HIS A 334 -11.36 2.10 1.25
N VAL A 335 -11.55 0.80 1.05
CA VAL A 335 -12.66 0.06 1.68
C VAL A 335 -12.50 -0.07 3.18
N MET A 336 -11.30 -0.37 3.66
CA MET A 336 -11.06 -0.69 5.07
C MET A 336 -10.82 0.55 5.93
N ASN A 337 -10.19 1.58 5.37
CA ASN A 337 -9.84 2.78 6.13
C ASN A 337 -10.87 3.90 5.93
N MET A 338 -11.32 4.14 4.68
CA MET A 338 -12.19 5.26 4.35
C MET A 338 -13.67 4.89 4.24
N GLN A 339 -14.01 3.62 4.39
CA GLN A 339 -15.38 3.10 4.25
C GLN A 339 -16.04 3.46 2.90
N VAL A 340 -15.24 3.60 1.86
CA VAL A 340 -15.69 3.99 0.52
C VAL A 340 -16.55 2.88 -0.09
N SER A 341 -17.62 3.25 -0.76
CA SER A 341 -18.50 2.29 -1.44
C SER A 341 -17.81 1.65 -2.64
N LEU A 342 -18.22 0.41 -3.00
CA LEU A 342 -17.75 -0.24 -4.24
C LEU A 342 -18.02 0.60 -5.50
N ILE A 343 -19.07 1.43 -5.47
CA ILE A 343 -19.42 2.28 -6.60
C ILE A 343 -18.35 3.35 -6.81
N ASP A 344 -17.79 3.89 -5.73
CA ASP A 344 -16.77 4.94 -5.80
C ASP A 344 -15.39 4.39 -6.24
N LEU A 345 -15.19 3.08 -6.11
CA LEU A 345 -13.99 2.36 -6.56
C LEU A 345 -14.03 1.96 -8.05
N TRP A 346 -15.03 2.44 -8.83
CA TRP A 346 -15.18 2.06 -10.23
C TRP A 346 -13.93 2.25 -11.10
N PRO A 347 -13.07 3.30 -10.91
CA PRO A 347 -11.88 3.45 -11.75
C PRO A 347 -10.87 2.32 -11.51
N SER A 348 -10.55 2.03 -10.24
CA SER A 348 -9.65 0.92 -9.87
C SER A 348 -10.27 -0.43 -10.27
N GLY A 349 -11.57 -0.61 -10.07
CA GLY A 349 -12.30 -1.80 -10.49
C GLY A 349 -12.28 -2.04 -12.00
N LEU A 350 -12.39 -0.97 -12.80
CA LEU A 350 -12.28 -1.04 -14.26
C LEU A 350 -10.88 -1.49 -14.69
N VAL A 351 -9.84 -0.92 -14.10
CA VAL A 351 -8.44 -1.30 -14.38
C VAL A 351 -8.21 -2.77 -14.04
N LEU A 352 -8.64 -3.22 -12.86
CA LEU A 352 -8.53 -4.63 -12.47
C LEU A 352 -9.29 -5.56 -13.43
N LEU A 353 -10.46 -5.15 -13.89
CA LEU A 353 -11.26 -5.90 -14.88
C LEU A 353 -10.56 -5.98 -16.24
N LEU A 354 -9.97 -4.88 -16.71
CA LEU A 354 -9.21 -4.86 -17.96
C LEU A 354 -7.98 -5.77 -17.90
N TYR A 355 -7.26 -5.77 -16.77
CA TYR A 355 -6.18 -6.73 -16.54
C TYR A 355 -6.67 -8.17 -16.56
N LEU A 356 -7.80 -8.45 -15.88
CA LEU A 356 -8.37 -9.80 -15.83
C LEU A 356 -8.72 -10.30 -17.24
N ILE A 357 -9.39 -9.46 -18.05
CA ILE A 357 -9.76 -9.80 -19.42
C ILE A 357 -8.52 -10.01 -20.29
N GLY A 358 -7.56 -9.08 -20.26
CA GLY A 358 -6.33 -9.17 -21.05
C GLY A 358 -5.50 -10.41 -20.71
N LEU A 359 -5.31 -10.69 -19.41
CA LEU A 359 -4.60 -11.87 -18.93
C LEU A 359 -5.35 -13.17 -19.23
N PHE A 360 -6.68 -13.16 -19.17
CA PHE A 360 -7.49 -14.31 -19.54
C PHE A 360 -7.33 -14.63 -21.02
N ILE A 361 -7.44 -13.63 -21.90
CA ILE A 361 -7.22 -13.81 -23.35
C ILE A 361 -5.81 -14.34 -23.61
N PHE A 362 -4.80 -13.70 -23.01
CA PHE A 362 -3.40 -14.14 -23.13
C PHE A 362 -3.22 -15.59 -22.65
N SER A 363 -3.83 -15.95 -21.53
CA SER A 363 -3.78 -17.30 -20.98
C SER A 363 -4.42 -18.32 -21.92
N VAL A 364 -5.59 -18.02 -22.50
CA VAL A 364 -6.28 -18.91 -23.44
C VAL A 364 -5.43 -19.14 -24.71
N VAL A 365 -4.75 -18.10 -25.22
CA VAL A 365 -3.92 -18.18 -26.43
C VAL A 365 -2.62 -18.96 -26.17
N THR A 366 -2.00 -18.77 -24.99
CA THR A 366 -0.68 -19.34 -24.67
C THR A 366 -0.74 -20.71 -24.01
N PHE A 367 -1.86 -21.02 -23.32
CA PHE A 367 -1.99 -22.24 -22.57
C PHE A 367 -2.26 -23.44 -23.49
N LYS A 368 -1.25 -24.27 -23.66
CA LYS A 368 -1.33 -25.55 -24.42
C LYS A 368 -1.35 -26.69 -23.40
N TRP A 369 -2.36 -27.55 -23.51
CA TRP A 369 -2.50 -28.75 -22.68
C TRP A 369 -1.36 -29.75 -22.89
N ASP A 370 -0.85 -29.85 -24.14
CA ASP A 370 0.22 -30.75 -24.52
C ASP A 370 1.17 -30.07 -25.52
N LYS A 371 2.47 -29.94 -25.17
CA LYS A 371 3.50 -29.44 -26.07
C LYS A 371 4.11 -30.56 -26.93
N SER A 372 3.78 -31.84 -26.70
CA SER A 372 4.40 -32.95 -27.39
C SER A 372 3.83 -33.27 -28.78
N VAL A 373 2.63 -32.70 -29.08
CA VAL A 373 1.99 -32.95 -30.39
C VAL A 373 2.62 -32.13 -31.53
N THR A 374 3.41 -31.11 -31.23
CA THR A 374 4.04 -30.25 -32.25
C THR A 374 5.43 -30.68 -32.70
N MET A 375 6.00 -31.79 -32.17
CA MET A 375 7.32 -32.28 -32.58
C MET A 375 7.27 -33.54 -33.47
N SER A 376 6.07 -34.04 -33.83
CA SER A 376 5.96 -35.23 -34.73
C SER A 376 5.49 -34.88 -36.15
N GLY A 377 5.74 -33.67 -36.61
CA GLY A 377 5.39 -33.21 -37.93
C GLY A 377 6.56 -32.56 -38.65
N HIS A 378 7.70 -33.28 -38.74
CA HIS A 378 8.72 -33.10 -39.78
C HIS A 378 9.51 -34.40 -39.89
#